data_5416b1917e4bb5cc3cf9fe4038e7028b
#
_entry.id   5416b1917e4bb5cc3cf9fe4038e7028b
#
_cell.length_a   1.000
_cell.length_b   1.000
_cell.length_c   1.000
_cell.angle_alpha   90.00
_cell.angle_beta   90.00
_cell.angle_gamma   90.00
#
_symmetry.space_group_name_H-M   'P 1'
#
loop_
_entity.id
_entity.type
_entity.pdbx_description
1 polymer ?
#
loop_
_entity_poly.entity_id
_entity_poly.type
_entity_poly.pdbx_seq_one_letter_code
_entity_poly.pdbx_strand_id
1 'polypeptide(L)'
;MKTISPLRYPGGKSKFYNNIIEIFNNNNIIEPVYCEAFAGGSGLALLLLKNNVVKKIILNDIDKSIYSFWKAILNYPQEFINMVECISITLNERETQKEIQKNKNNFNLEIKEELLLLGFSTFFLNRVNRSGIINAGVIGGINQTGNYKIDCRFNKKKLIEKIKEIASYKNKIEFYNLDATIFIEKIKNKRNLFIFFDPPYYDKGQELYTNFYNKNDHIKLAKCISSLKQNWIITYDNVNEIKEIYSKYQIREFDINYSLEKKRKAKEILISKNNLKI
;
A
#
# COMPACT_ATOMS: atom_id res chain seq x y z
N MET A 1 7.45 15.20 3.57
CA MET A 1 7.06 14.53 4.83
C MET A 1 7.66 13.14 4.91
N LYS A 2 8.06 12.68 6.11
CA LYS A 2 8.53 11.29 6.31
C LYS A 2 7.30 10.38 6.49
N THR A 3 7.25 9.27 5.75
CA THR A 3 6.20 8.26 5.94
C THR A 3 6.28 7.62 7.32
N ILE A 4 5.13 7.44 7.96
CA ILE A 4 5.02 6.68 9.22
C ILE A 4 4.87 5.18 8.97
N SER A 5 4.61 4.76 7.74
CA SER A 5 4.54 3.33 7.40
C SER A 5 5.86 2.62 7.73
N PRO A 6 5.83 1.46 8.38
CA PRO A 6 7.00 0.64 8.61
C PRO A 6 7.39 -0.17 7.36
N LEU A 7 6.51 -0.30 6.39
CA LEU A 7 6.81 -0.91 5.10
C LEU A 7 7.48 0.09 4.16
N ARG A 8 8.38 -0.42 3.33
CA ARG A 8 8.93 0.26 2.14
C ARG A 8 8.13 -0.23 0.95
N TYR A 9 7.43 0.66 0.28
CA TYR A 9 6.57 0.25 -0.83
C TYR A 9 6.93 1.06 -2.08
N PRO A 10 7.28 0.39 -3.20
CA PRO A 10 7.51 1.07 -4.48
C PRO A 10 6.25 1.83 -4.90
N GLY A 11 6.40 3.02 -5.46
CA GLY A 11 5.25 3.83 -5.88
C GLY A 11 4.42 4.45 -4.74
N GLY A 12 4.84 4.31 -3.48
CA GLY A 12 4.08 4.82 -2.33
C GLY A 12 3.72 6.30 -2.45
N LYS A 13 2.44 6.63 -2.29
CA LYS A 13 1.83 7.94 -2.59
C LYS A 13 1.92 8.97 -1.46
N SER A 14 2.82 8.79 -0.47
CA SER A 14 2.97 9.77 0.63
C SER A 14 3.26 11.21 0.15
N LYS A 15 3.89 11.36 -1.02
CA LYS A 15 4.14 12.67 -1.64
C LYS A 15 2.87 13.34 -2.15
N PHE A 16 1.82 12.57 -2.38
CA PHE A 16 0.53 13.06 -2.87
C PHE A 16 -0.33 13.70 -1.76
N TYR A 17 0.19 13.78 -0.53
CA TYR A 17 -0.51 14.33 0.62
C TYR A 17 -1.07 15.74 0.38
N ASN A 18 -0.25 16.67 -0.12
CA ASN A 18 -0.70 18.05 -0.37
C ASN A 18 -1.79 18.11 -1.45
N ASN A 19 -1.71 17.27 -2.47
CA ASN A 19 -2.74 17.18 -3.51
C ASN A 19 -4.09 16.73 -2.92
N ILE A 20 -4.08 15.77 -1.99
CA ILE A 20 -5.32 15.35 -1.31
C ILE A 20 -5.91 16.50 -0.48
N ILE A 21 -5.07 17.24 0.24
CA ILE A 21 -5.53 18.41 1.02
C ILE A 21 -6.16 19.46 0.10
N GLU A 22 -5.52 19.75 -1.03
CA GLU A 22 -6.05 20.68 -2.03
C GLU A 22 -7.40 20.22 -2.59
N ILE A 23 -7.50 18.94 -2.97
CA ILE A 23 -8.75 18.34 -3.45
C ILE A 23 -9.84 18.45 -2.37
N PHE A 24 -9.55 18.16 -1.11
CA PHE A 24 -10.52 18.25 -0.04
C PHE A 24 -11.01 19.70 0.16
N ASN A 25 -10.08 20.67 0.17
CA ASN A 25 -10.41 22.08 0.33
C ASN A 25 -11.26 22.61 -0.84
N ASN A 26 -10.87 22.30 -2.09
CA ASN A 26 -11.56 22.76 -3.30
C ASN A 26 -12.99 22.20 -3.43
N ASN A 27 -13.28 21.11 -2.72
CA ASN A 27 -14.56 20.41 -2.79
C ASN A 27 -15.34 20.43 -1.46
N ASN A 28 -14.90 21.20 -0.47
CA ASN A 28 -15.50 21.28 0.87
C ASN A 28 -15.68 19.88 1.51
N ILE A 29 -14.70 18.99 1.34
CA ILE A 29 -14.70 17.65 1.94
C ILE A 29 -14.06 17.75 3.32
N ILE A 30 -14.90 17.62 4.36
CA ILE A 30 -14.49 17.79 5.76
C ILE A 30 -14.44 16.44 6.45
N GLU A 31 -13.29 16.10 7.05
CA GLU A 31 -13.05 14.88 7.84
C GLU A 31 -13.69 13.61 7.25
N PRO A 32 -13.43 13.29 5.96
CA PRO A 32 -14.04 12.11 5.36
C PRO A 32 -13.50 10.82 6.00
N VAL A 33 -14.21 9.72 5.75
CA VAL A 33 -13.59 8.39 5.82
C VAL A 33 -12.79 8.21 4.55
N TYR A 34 -11.47 8.02 4.68
CA TYR A 34 -10.58 7.84 3.54
C TYR A 34 -10.35 6.36 3.24
N CYS A 35 -10.36 5.98 1.98
CA CYS A 35 -10.30 4.59 1.58
C CYS A 35 -9.23 4.36 0.52
N GLU A 36 -8.39 3.33 0.70
CA GLU A 36 -7.46 2.80 -0.33
C GLU A 36 -7.84 1.36 -0.69
N ALA A 37 -8.20 1.13 -1.95
CA ALA A 37 -8.55 -0.20 -2.45
C ALA A 37 -7.31 -1.08 -2.74
N PHE A 38 -6.14 -0.46 -2.87
CA PHE A 38 -4.82 -1.06 -3.10
C PHE A 38 -3.85 -0.45 -2.08
N ALA A 39 -3.91 -0.94 -0.87
CA ALA A 39 -3.29 -0.27 0.28
C ALA A 39 -1.76 -0.37 0.30
N GLY A 40 -1.20 -1.51 -0.10
CA GLY A 40 0.25 -1.73 -0.04
C GLY A 40 0.88 -1.26 1.26
N GLY A 41 1.73 -0.23 1.16
CA GLY A 41 2.38 0.40 2.31
C GLY A 41 1.53 1.44 3.05
N SER A 42 0.35 1.80 2.59
CA SER A 42 -0.63 2.74 3.20
C SER A 42 -0.03 4.06 3.70
N GLY A 43 1.05 4.52 3.07
CA GLY A 43 1.80 5.67 3.58
C GLY A 43 1.03 6.98 3.55
N LEU A 44 0.15 7.17 2.55
CA LEU A 44 -0.71 8.35 2.41
C LEU A 44 -1.86 8.31 3.41
N ALA A 45 -2.59 7.20 3.47
CA ALA A 45 -3.71 7.02 4.40
C ALA A 45 -3.30 7.27 5.86
N LEU A 46 -2.16 6.69 6.25
CA LEU A 46 -1.62 6.88 7.60
C LEU A 46 -1.21 8.33 7.89
N LEU A 47 -0.65 9.06 6.92
CA LEU A 47 -0.32 10.48 7.08
C LEU A 47 -1.58 11.33 7.25
N LEU A 48 -2.62 11.08 6.46
CA LEU A 48 -3.90 11.76 6.58
C LEU A 48 -4.55 11.52 7.93
N LEU A 49 -4.51 10.27 8.42
CA LEU A 49 -5.05 9.90 9.73
C LEU A 49 -4.27 10.55 10.88
N LYS A 50 -2.94 10.47 10.85
CA LYS A 50 -2.06 11.06 11.87
C LYS A 50 -2.25 12.56 12.01
N ASN A 51 -2.47 13.27 10.91
CA ASN A 51 -2.66 14.72 10.90
C ASN A 51 -4.14 15.13 11.09
N ASN A 52 -5.01 14.20 11.48
CA ASN A 52 -6.45 14.42 11.69
C ASN A 52 -7.17 15.03 10.48
N VAL A 53 -6.67 14.82 9.27
CA VAL A 53 -7.31 15.25 8.01
C VAL A 53 -8.52 14.38 7.71
N VAL A 54 -8.46 13.13 8.13
CA VAL A 54 -9.52 12.14 7.94
C VAL A 54 -9.91 11.51 9.28
N LYS A 55 -11.18 11.18 9.41
CA LYS A 55 -11.75 10.63 10.64
C LYS A 55 -11.34 9.18 10.88
N LYS A 56 -11.27 8.42 9.79
CA LYS A 56 -11.04 6.97 9.77
C LYS A 56 -10.44 6.59 8.42
N ILE A 57 -9.69 5.50 8.37
CA ILE A 57 -9.21 4.92 7.12
C ILE A 57 -9.75 3.50 6.94
N ILE A 58 -10.11 3.17 5.70
CA ILE A 58 -10.53 1.83 5.27
C ILE A 58 -9.55 1.39 4.20
N LEU A 59 -8.86 0.30 4.45
CA LEU A 59 -7.78 -0.20 3.62
C LEU A 59 -8.13 -1.59 3.10
N ASN A 60 -7.72 -1.88 1.87
CA ASN A 60 -7.86 -3.20 1.28
C ASN A 60 -6.61 -3.55 0.49
N ASP A 61 -6.19 -4.78 0.57
CA ASP A 61 -5.18 -5.34 -0.32
C ASP A 61 -5.47 -6.81 -0.59
N ILE A 62 -5.38 -7.22 -1.85
CA ILE A 62 -5.61 -8.61 -2.24
C ILE A 62 -4.45 -9.50 -1.80
N ASP A 63 -3.23 -8.96 -1.64
CA ASP A 63 -2.08 -9.74 -1.22
C ASP A 63 -2.21 -10.14 0.24
N LYS A 64 -2.35 -11.45 0.44
CA LYS A 64 -2.45 -12.09 1.74
C LYS A 64 -1.28 -11.73 2.68
N SER A 65 -0.10 -11.52 2.12
CA SER A 65 1.10 -11.09 2.86
C SER A 65 0.94 -9.68 3.42
N ILE A 66 0.51 -8.73 2.60
CA ILE A 66 0.27 -7.34 3.01
C ILE A 66 -0.83 -7.28 4.06
N TYR A 67 -1.95 -7.96 3.82
CA TYR A 67 -3.04 -8.06 4.79
C TYR A 67 -2.56 -8.61 6.14
N SER A 68 -1.81 -9.72 6.13
CA SER A 68 -1.30 -10.36 7.35
C SER A 68 -0.42 -9.43 8.17
N PHE A 69 0.46 -8.67 7.51
CA PHE A 69 1.29 -7.67 8.19
C PHE A 69 0.43 -6.64 8.91
N TRP A 70 -0.52 -6.01 8.20
CA TRP A 70 -1.36 -4.97 8.78
C TRP A 70 -2.25 -5.48 9.90
N LYS A 71 -2.87 -6.64 9.71
CA LYS A 71 -3.71 -7.28 10.74
C LYS A 71 -2.89 -7.67 11.97
N ALA A 72 -1.67 -8.18 11.78
CA ALA A 72 -0.79 -8.57 12.87
C ALA A 72 -0.44 -7.36 13.76
N ILE A 73 0.01 -6.24 13.18
CA ILE A 73 0.40 -5.06 13.97
C ILE A 73 -0.81 -4.33 14.61
N LEU A 74 -2.00 -4.46 14.03
CA LEU A 74 -3.23 -3.86 14.59
C LEU A 74 -3.84 -4.72 15.70
N ASN A 75 -3.79 -6.04 15.57
CA ASN A 75 -4.46 -6.94 16.52
C ASN A 75 -3.52 -7.47 17.62
N TYR A 76 -2.25 -7.68 17.28
CA TYR A 76 -1.25 -8.32 18.13
C TYR A 76 0.07 -7.52 18.16
N PRO A 77 0.01 -6.20 18.45
CA PRO A 77 1.19 -5.33 18.35
C PRO A 77 2.33 -5.74 19.28
N GLN A 78 2.02 -6.20 20.49
CA GLN A 78 3.08 -6.56 21.45
C GLN A 78 3.84 -7.82 21.01
N GLU A 79 3.10 -8.86 20.57
CA GLU A 79 3.72 -10.08 20.05
C GLU A 79 4.56 -9.80 18.82
N PHE A 80 4.06 -8.95 17.92
CA PHE A 80 4.82 -8.56 16.73
C PHE A 80 6.08 -7.76 17.08
N ILE A 81 6.01 -6.87 18.07
CA ILE A 81 7.15 -6.10 18.58
C ILE A 81 8.20 -7.05 19.17
N ASN A 82 7.80 -8.04 19.97
CA ASN A 82 8.71 -9.03 20.54
C ASN A 82 9.45 -9.80 19.43
N MET A 83 8.75 -10.16 18.35
CA MET A 83 9.41 -10.79 17.17
C MET A 83 10.46 -9.85 16.55
N VAL A 84 10.16 -8.55 16.43
CA VAL A 84 11.10 -7.55 15.89
C VAL A 84 12.31 -7.38 16.81
N GLU A 85 12.12 -7.42 18.12
CA GLU A 85 13.20 -7.30 19.10
C GLU A 85 14.14 -8.50 19.07
N CYS A 86 13.59 -9.71 19.00
CA CYS A 86 14.36 -10.95 19.13
C CYS A 86 15.08 -11.35 17.83
N ILE A 87 14.57 -10.95 16.65
CA ILE A 87 15.08 -11.44 15.37
C ILE A 87 16.53 -11.06 15.09
N SER A 88 17.30 -11.98 14.53
CA SER A 88 18.63 -11.71 13.98
C SER A 88 18.53 -11.38 12.48
N ILE A 89 19.22 -10.31 12.03
CA ILE A 89 19.15 -9.87 10.65
C ILE A 89 20.27 -10.53 9.86
N THR A 90 20.03 -11.75 9.41
CA THR A 90 21.02 -12.60 8.71
C THR A 90 20.48 -13.11 7.37
N LEU A 91 21.37 -13.60 6.51
CA LEU A 91 20.99 -14.26 5.26
C LEU A 91 20.23 -15.58 5.53
N ASN A 92 20.63 -16.32 6.54
CA ASN A 92 19.95 -17.55 6.92
C ASN A 92 18.51 -17.27 7.35
N GLU A 93 18.31 -16.28 8.21
CA GLU A 93 16.96 -15.86 8.60
C GLU A 93 16.12 -15.42 7.41
N ARG A 94 16.75 -14.68 6.46
CA ARG A 94 16.06 -14.31 5.23
C ARG A 94 15.56 -15.51 4.43
N GLU A 95 16.34 -16.57 4.31
CA GLU A 95 15.88 -17.79 3.61
C GLU A 95 14.71 -18.45 4.36
N THR A 96 14.76 -18.53 5.69
CA THR A 96 13.62 -18.98 6.51
C THR A 96 12.36 -18.17 6.20
N GLN A 97 12.47 -16.83 6.16
CA GLN A 97 11.33 -15.98 5.89
C GLN A 97 10.81 -16.10 4.43
N LYS A 98 11.68 -16.42 3.48
CA LYS A 98 11.28 -16.74 2.11
C LYS A 98 10.48 -18.03 2.00
N GLU A 99 10.86 -19.07 2.75
CA GLU A 99 10.10 -20.33 2.78
C GLU A 99 8.68 -20.12 3.33
N ILE A 100 8.53 -19.28 4.35
CA ILE A 100 7.20 -18.88 4.84
C ILE A 100 6.38 -18.23 3.71
N GLN A 101 6.96 -17.30 2.95
CA GLN A 101 6.27 -16.63 1.86
C GLN A 101 5.89 -17.57 0.70
N LYS A 102 6.72 -18.58 0.39
CA LYS A 102 6.37 -19.58 -0.62
C LYS A 102 5.09 -20.34 -0.27
N ASN A 103 4.88 -20.57 1.02
CA ASN A 103 3.75 -21.32 1.55
C ASN A 103 2.55 -20.41 1.94
N LYS A 104 2.56 -19.11 1.58
CA LYS A 104 1.58 -18.13 2.05
C LYS A 104 0.10 -18.52 1.81
N ASN A 105 -0.17 -19.26 0.75
CA ASN A 105 -1.54 -19.68 0.43
C ASN A 105 -2.11 -20.73 1.38
N ASN A 106 -1.25 -21.48 2.06
CA ASN A 106 -1.63 -22.53 2.99
C ASN A 106 -1.99 -22.00 4.39
N PHE A 107 -1.63 -20.75 4.71
CA PHE A 107 -1.90 -20.16 6.02
C PHE A 107 -3.39 -19.84 6.19
N ASN A 108 -3.93 -20.16 7.35
CA ASN A 108 -5.24 -19.71 7.80
C ASN A 108 -5.07 -18.44 8.64
N LEU A 109 -5.47 -17.29 8.11
CA LEU A 109 -5.27 -16.00 8.76
C LEU A 109 -6.23 -15.69 9.93
N GLU A 110 -7.17 -16.59 10.21
CA GLU A 110 -7.97 -16.56 11.44
C GLU A 110 -7.19 -17.15 12.63
N ILE A 111 -6.13 -17.91 12.37
CA ILE A 111 -5.22 -18.45 13.39
C ILE A 111 -4.14 -17.39 13.68
N LYS A 112 -4.08 -16.96 14.95
CA LYS A 112 -3.17 -15.89 15.40
C LYS A 112 -1.70 -16.15 15.02
N GLU A 113 -1.23 -17.36 15.30
CA GLU A 113 0.17 -17.77 15.09
C GLU A 113 0.52 -17.69 13.59
N GLU A 114 -0.36 -18.16 12.73
CA GLU A 114 -0.17 -18.15 11.28
C GLU A 114 -0.23 -16.72 10.72
N LEU A 115 -1.15 -15.92 11.21
CA LEU A 115 -1.25 -14.50 10.87
C LEU A 115 0.04 -13.74 11.26
N LEU A 116 0.53 -13.94 12.48
CA LEU A 116 1.77 -13.35 12.96
C LEU A 116 2.97 -13.81 12.13
N LEU A 117 3.07 -15.09 11.86
CA LEU A 117 4.18 -15.69 11.11
C LEU A 117 4.26 -15.11 9.69
N LEU A 118 3.15 -15.09 8.95
CA LEU A 118 3.11 -14.53 7.60
C LEU A 118 3.31 -13.02 7.59
N GLY A 119 2.68 -12.31 8.53
CA GLY A 119 2.82 -10.86 8.66
C GLY A 119 4.25 -10.44 8.98
N PHE A 120 4.92 -11.17 9.88
CA PHE A 120 6.31 -10.92 10.23
C PHE A 120 7.26 -11.23 9.08
N SER A 121 7.06 -12.35 8.38
CA SER A 121 7.83 -12.69 7.18
C SER A 121 7.73 -11.59 6.13
N THR A 122 6.53 -11.07 5.89
CA THR A 122 6.29 -9.95 4.98
C THR A 122 7.10 -8.72 5.38
N PHE A 123 7.01 -8.33 6.65
CA PHE A 123 7.74 -7.20 7.19
C PHE A 123 9.26 -7.39 7.09
N PHE A 124 9.77 -8.54 7.49
CA PHE A 124 11.20 -8.83 7.46
C PHE A 124 11.76 -8.71 6.03
N LEU A 125 11.18 -9.43 5.09
CA LEU A 125 11.63 -9.42 3.68
C LEU A 125 11.49 -8.03 3.05
N ASN A 126 10.42 -7.31 3.35
CA ASN A 126 10.25 -5.93 2.91
C ASN A 126 11.38 -5.02 3.41
N ARG A 127 11.93 -5.27 4.58
CA ARG A 127 13.03 -4.45 5.14
C ARG A 127 14.41 -4.83 4.62
N VAL A 128 14.64 -6.10 4.32
CA VAL A 128 15.97 -6.61 3.93
C VAL A 128 16.16 -6.76 2.42
N ASN A 129 15.10 -6.79 1.64
CA ASN A 129 15.17 -6.91 0.19
C ASN A 129 15.23 -5.55 -0.52
N ARG A 130 15.78 -5.55 -1.75
CA ARG A 130 15.88 -4.36 -2.60
C ARG A 130 14.52 -3.74 -2.84
N SER A 131 14.44 -2.43 -2.76
CA SER A 131 13.23 -1.61 -2.97
C SER A 131 12.03 -1.94 -2.06
N GLY A 132 12.18 -2.88 -1.10
CA GLY A 132 11.07 -3.35 -0.26
C GLY A 132 10.16 -4.37 -0.96
N ILE A 133 10.58 -4.92 -2.08
CA ILE A 133 9.84 -5.95 -2.80
C ILE A 133 10.12 -7.30 -2.16
N ILE A 134 9.07 -8.02 -1.75
CA ILE A 134 9.17 -9.27 -0.97
C ILE A 134 9.98 -10.33 -1.73
N ASN A 135 9.78 -10.45 -3.03
CA ASN A 135 10.44 -11.44 -3.88
C ASN A 135 11.76 -10.95 -4.51
N ALA A 136 12.21 -9.72 -4.19
CA ALA A 136 13.45 -9.19 -4.75
C ALA A 136 14.69 -9.79 -4.08
N GLY A 137 15.85 -9.53 -4.70
CA GLY A 137 17.14 -9.89 -4.12
C GLY A 137 17.44 -9.11 -2.84
N VAL A 138 18.30 -9.68 -2.00
CA VAL A 138 18.73 -9.05 -0.74
C VAL A 138 19.54 -7.78 -0.99
N ILE A 139 19.42 -6.81 -0.08
CA ILE A 139 20.27 -5.62 -0.06
C ILE A 139 21.72 -6.07 0.24
N GLY A 140 22.68 -5.56 -0.52
CA GLY A 140 24.10 -5.93 -0.39
C GLY A 140 24.51 -7.16 -1.22
N GLY A 141 23.55 -7.87 -1.81
CA GLY A 141 23.80 -9.12 -2.55
C GLY A 141 24.00 -10.33 -1.62
N ILE A 142 24.07 -11.53 -2.19
CA ILE A 142 24.23 -12.79 -1.44
C ILE A 142 25.58 -12.80 -0.68
N ASN A 143 26.63 -12.29 -1.28
CA ASN A 143 27.95 -12.22 -0.64
C ASN A 143 28.12 -11.00 0.26
N GLN A 144 27.11 -10.17 0.42
CA GLN A 144 27.13 -8.95 1.23
C GLN A 144 28.34 -8.04 0.92
N THR A 145 28.73 -7.94 -0.33
CA THR A 145 29.84 -7.09 -0.81
C THR A 145 29.40 -5.66 -1.18
N GLY A 146 28.11 -5.43 -1.39
CA GLY A 146 27.57 -4.10 -1.71
C GLY A 146 27.80 -3.06 -0.61
N ASN A 147 27.72 -1.77 -0.95
CA ASN A 147 27.93 -0.64 -0.04
C ASN A 147 26.93 -0.62 1.14
N TYR A 148 25.72 -1.12 0.92
CA TYR A 148 24.71 -1.30 1.95
C TYR A 148 24.55 -2.78 2.28
N LYS A 149 24.45 -3.11 3.57
CA LYS A 149 24.28 -4.49 4.05
C LYS A 149 22.81 -4.78 4.32
N ILE A 150 22.49 -6.06 4.54
CA ILE A 150 21.14 -6.59 4.74
C ILE A 150 20.34 -5.82 5.82
N ASP A 151 21.01 -5.38 6.88
CA ASP A 151 20.42 -4.71 8.04
C ASP A 151 20.22 -3.20 7.88
N CYS A 152 20.79 -2.57 6.84
CA CYS A 152 20.83 -1.12 6.67
C CYS A 152 19.46 -0.42 6.69
N ARG A 153 18.37 -1.16 6.45
CA ARG A 153 16.99 -0.67 6.51
C ARG A 153 16.19 -1.25 7.67
N PHE A 154 16.83 -1.96 8.60
CA PHE A 154 16.16 -2.64 9.72
C PHE A 154 16.53 -2.02 11.08
N ASN A 155 16.30 -0.73 11.26
CA ASN A 155 16.47 -0.08 12.55
C ASN A 155 15.32 -0.47 13.48
N LYS A 156 15.54 -1.47 14.35
CA LYS A 156 14.53 -2.05 15.25
C LYS A 156 13.79 -0.97 16.04
N LYS A 157 14.53 -0.08 16.75
CA LYS A 157 13.94 0.97 17.58
C LYS A 157 12.94 1.83 16.81
N LYS A 158 13.36 2.39 15.66
CA LYS A 158 12.48 3.24 14.83
C LYS A 158 11.30 2.48 14.24
N LEU A 159 11.47 1.19 13.94
CA LEU A 159 10.40 0.36 13.40
C LEU A 159 9.37 0.03 14.47
N ILE A 160 9.80 -0.27 15.68
CA ILE A 160 8.95 -0.51 16.84
C ILE A 160 8.14 0.76 17.19
N GLU A 161 8.79 1.93 17.21
CA GLU A 161 8.10 3.22 17.42
C GLU A 161 6.96 3.43 16.41
N LYS A 162 7.20 3.14 15.12
CA LYS A 162 6.18 3.22 14.08
C LYS A 162 5.04 2.22 14.29
N ILE A 163 5.37 0.97 14.67
CA ILE A 163 4.35 -0.06 14.93
C ILE A 163 3.47 0.36 16.11
N LYS A 164 4.07 0.84 17.21
CA LYS A 164 3.33 1.36 18.38
C LYS A 164 2.41 2.53 17.99
N GLU A 165 2.92 3.48 17.22
CA GLU A 165 2.13 4.61 16.73
C GLU A 165 0.93 4.14 15.90
N ILE A 166 1.12 3.22 14.95
CA ILE A 166 0.02 2.72 14.12
C ILE A 166 -0.99 1.91 14.93
N ALA A 167 -0.51 1.06 15.84
CA ALA A 167 -1.37 0.29 16.74
C ALA A 167 -2.28 1.18 17.60
N SER A 168 -1.83 2.37 17.97
CA SER A 168 -2.67 3.33 18.72
C SER A 168 -3.87 3.86 17.92
N TYR A 169 -3.83 3.75 16.59
CA TYR A 169 -4.95 4.09 15.69
C TYR A 169 -5.87 2.91 15.37
N LYS A 170 -5.72 1.74 16.01
CA LYS A 170 -6.49 0.52 15.70
C LYS A 170 -7.99 0.77 15.49
N ASN A 171 -8.62 1.54 16.36
CA ASN A 171 -10.07 1.81 16.29
C ASN A 171 -10.47 2.74 15.13
N LYS A 172 -9.50 3.36 14.47
CA LYS A 172 -9.68 4.24 13.30
C LYS A 172 -9.25 3.58 11.98
N ILE A 173 -8.84 2.31 12.00
CA ILE A 173 -8.34 1.58 10.84
C ILE A 173 -9.14 0.30 10.64
N GLU A 174 -9.81 0.19 9.49
CA GLU A 174 -10.36 -1.08 8.99
C GLU A 174 -9.43 -1.61 7.90
N PHE A 175 -9.14 -2.93 7.91
CA PHE A 175 -8.35 -3.57 6.85
C PHE A 175 -9.03 -4.82 6.32
N TYR A 176 -9.13 -4.93 4.99
CA TYR A 176 -9.76 -6.03 4.27
C TYR A 176 -8.74 -6.76 3.37
N ASN A 177 -9.00 -8.04 3.10
CA ASN A 177 -8.27 -8.85 2.13
C ASN A 177 -9.26 -9.38 1.08
N LEU A 178 -9.61 -8.53 0.13
CA LEU A 178 -10.61 -8.80 -0.88
C LEU A 178 -10.09 -8.39 -2.26
N ASP A 179 -10.61 -9.03 -3.31
CA ASP A 179 -10.51 -8.46 -4.65
C ASP A 179 -11.09 -7.04 -4.67
N ALA A 180 -10.47 -6.12 -5.44
CA ALA A 180 -10.86 -4.72 -5.45
C ALA A 180 -12.32 -4.51 -5.88
N THR A 181 -12.85 -5.34 -6.79
CA THR A 181 -14.25 -5.24 -7.24
C THR A 181 -15.22 -5.69 -6.15
N ILE A 182 -14.90 -6.75 -5.42
CA ILE A 182 -15.67 -7.22 -4.25
C ILE A 182 -15.61 -6.18 -3.13
N PHE A 183 -14.43 -5.60 -2.91
CA PHE A 183 -14.25 -4.55 -1.91
C PHE A 183 -15.09 -3.31 -2.22
N ILE A 184 -15.11 -2.85 -3.49
CA ILE A 184 -15.95 -1.72 -3.95
C ILE A 184 -17.42 -2.00 -3.63
N GLU A 185 -17.94 -3.19 -3.94
CA GLU A 185 -19.32 -3.57 -3.64
C GLU A 185 -19.62 -3.48 -2.13
N LYS A 186 -18.68 -3.89 -1.28
CA LYS A 186 -18.82 -3.83 0.18
C LYS A 186 -18.88 -2.40 0.73
N ILE A 187 -18.21 -1.44 0.10
CA ILE A 187 -18.10 -0.06 0.61
C ILE A 187 -19.03 0.93 -0.11
N LYS A 188 -19.60 0.61 -1.27
CA LYS A 188 -20.34 1.54 -2.13
C LYS A 188 -21.52 2.26 -1.45
N ASN A 189 -22.06 1.73 -0.35
CA ASN A 189 -23.16 2.33 0.38
C ASN A 189 -22.70 3.13 1.62
N LYS A 190 -21.38 3.16 1.92
CA LYS A 190 -20.87 3.95 3.04
C LYS A 190 -20.95 5.45 2.71
N ARG A 191 -21.42 6.25 3.67
CA ARG A 191 -21.52 7.71 3.54
C ARG A 191 -20.20 8.39 3.89
N ASN A 192 -20.04 9.63 3.44
CA ASN A 192 -18.85 10.47 3.68
C ASN A 192 -17.52 9.77 3.36
N LEU A 193 -17.47 9.01 2.27
CA LEU A 193 -16.32 8.24 1.86
C LEU A 193 -15.60 8.95 0.71
N PHE A 194 -14.29 9.09 0.82
CA PHE A 194 -13.39 9.47 -0.26
C PHE A 194 -12.49 8.30 -0.60
N ILE A 195 -12.48 7.87 -1.87
CA ILE A 195 -11.78 6.64 -2.28
C ILE A 195 -10.60 7.01 -3.18
N PHE A 196 -9.44 6.51 -2.83
CA PHE A 196 -8.23 6.57 -3.65
C PHE A 196 -7.89 5.18 -4.19
N PHE A 197 -7.78 5.10 -5.50
CA PHE A 197 -7.35 3.90 -6.21
C PHE A 197 -5.94 4.10 -6.73
N ASP A 198 -5.04 3.17 -6.45
CA ASP A 198 -3.67 3.11 -6.98
C ASP A 198 -3.40 1.66 -7.43
N PRO A 199 -4.12 1.18 -8.47
CA PRO A 199 -4.02 -0.20 -8.93
C PRO A 199 -2.65 -0.48 -9.55
N PRO A 200 -2.30 -1.76 -9.79
CA PRO A 200 -1.15 -2.12 -10.59
C PRO A 200 -1.18 -1.38 -11.92
N TYR A 201 -0.05 -0.76 -12.31
CA TYR A 201 0.04 0.03 -13.53
C TYR A 201 -0.02 -0.85 -14.77
N TYR A 202 -0.54 -0.27 -15.86
CA TYR A 202 -0.80 -1.00 -17.10
C TYR A 202 0.48 -1.57 -17.71
N ASP A 203 1.52 -0.75 -17.91
CA ASP A 203 2.78 -1.19 -18.50
C ASP A 203 3.73 -1.83 -17.47
N LYS A 204 3.79 -1.30 -16.25
CA LYS A 204 4.80 -1.68 -15.25
C LYS A 204 4.28 -2.65 -14.20
N GLY A 205 3.00 -3.02 -14.26
CA GLY A 205 2.39 -3.87 -13.25
C GLY A 205 3.06 -5.24 -13.13
N GLN A 206 3.45 -5.85 -14.24
CA GLN A 206 4.10 -7.16 -14.28
C GLN A 206 5.48 -7.18 -13.63
N GLU A 207 6.25 -6.08 -13.71
CA GLU A 207 7.60 -6.00 -13.14
C GLU A 207 7.61 -5.72 -11.64
N LEU A 208 6.58 -5.04 -11.12
CA LEU A 208 6.59 -4.48 -9.77
C LEU A 208 5.70 -5.23 -8.78
N TYR A 209 4.64 -5.89 -9.25
CA TYR A 209 3.61 -6.48 -8.39
C TYR A 209 3.42 -7.97 -8.63
N THR A 210 3.21 -8.70 -7.55
CA THR A 210 2.91 -10.14 -7.59
C THR A 210 1.52 -10.40 -8.20
N ASN A 211 0.60 -9.45 -8.05
CA ASN A 211 -0.75 -9.46 -8.59
C ASN A 211 -0.87 -8.35 -9.63
N PHE A 212 -0.60 -8.66 -10.89
CA PHE A 212 -0.74 -7.72 -12.00
C PHE A 212 -2.12 -7.84 -12.67
N TYR A 213 -2.57 -6.75 -13.28
CA TYR A 213 -3.82 -6.66 -14.00
C TYR A 213 -3.58 -6.83 -15.51
N ASN A 214 -4.44 -7.61 -16.18
CA ASN A 214 -4.55 -7.60 -17.64
C ASN A 214 -5.57 -6.52 -18.09
N LYS A 215 -5.69 -6.27 -19.40
CA LYS A 215 -6.60 -5.26 -19.94
C LYS A 215 -8.04 -5.45 -19.47
N ASN A 216 -8.53 -6.69 -19.38
CA ASN A 216 -9.90 -6.97 -18.95
C ASN A 216 -10.11 -6.65 -17.46
N ASP A 217 -9.08 -6.82 -16.63
CA ASP A 217 -9.17 -6.48 -15.20
C ASP A 217 -9.26 -4.97 -14.99
N HIS A 218 -8.50 -4.18 -15.77
CA HIS A 218 -8.65 -2.71 -15.79
C HIS A 218 -10.05 -2.26 -16.24
N ILE A 219 -10.62 -2.89 -17.27
CA ILE A 219 -11.99 -2.61 -17.74
C ILE A 219 -13.01 -2.97 -16.65
N LYS A 220 -12.88 -4.12 -15.99
CA LYS A 220 -13.77 -4.54 -14.89
C LYS A 220 -13.71 -3.56 -13.73
N LEU A 221 -12.50 -3.17 -13.32
CA LEU A 221 -12.30 -2.18 -12.26
C LEU A 221 -12.97 -0.85 -12.62
N ALA A 222 -12.78 -0.35 -13.84
CA ALA A 222 -13.39 0.90 -14.32
C ALA A 222 -14.93 0.83 -14.28
N LYS A 223 -15.53 -0.29 -14.65
CA LYS A 223 -16.99 -0.52 -14.56
C LYS A 223 -17.46 -0.45 -13.09
N CYS A 224 -16.75 -1.10 -12.17
CA CYS A 224 -17.09 -1.03 -10.74
C CYS A 224 -16.96 0.39 -10.20
N ILE A 225 -15.86 1.09 -10.51
CA ILE A 225 -15.65 2.49 -10.10
C ILE A 225 -16.74 3.41 -10.67
N SER A 226 -17.20 3.16 -11.90
CA SER A 226 -18.25 3.98 -12.53
C SER A 226 -19.60 3.94 -11.80
N SER A 227 -19.86 2.89 -11.04
CA SER A 227 -21.09 2.75 -10.24
C SER A 227 -21.05 3.50 -8.90
N LEU A 228 -19.90 4.00 -8.51
CA LEU A 228 -19.72 4.68 -7.23
C LEU A 228 -20.37 6.07 -7.22
N LYS A 229 -21.17 6.33 -6.18
CA LYS A 229 -21.73 7.66 -5.90
C LYS A 229 -20.73 8.56 -5.14
N GLN A 230 -19.82 7.96 -4.42
CA GLN A 230 -18.79 8.62 -3.60
C GLN A 230 -17.79 9.40 -4.45
N ASN A 231 -17.06 10.30 -3.81
CA ASN A 231 -15.91 10.96 -4.42
C ASN A 231 -14.74 9.98 -4.50
N TRP A 232 -14.13 9.92 -5.66
CA TRP A 232 -12.98 9.07 -5.88
C TRP A 232 -11.96 9.69 -6.85
N ILE A 233 -10.73 9.28 -6.68
CA ILE A 233 -9.63 9.53 -7.62
C ILE A 233 -8.87 8.24 -7.87
N ILE A 234 -8.21 8.16 -9.00
CA ILE A 234 -7.37 7.03 -9.38
C ILE A 234 -6.08 7.52 -10.03
N THR A 235 -4.96 6.91 -9.70
CA THR A 235 -3.66 7.16 -10.33
C THR A 235 -3.26 6.00 -11.24
N TYR A 236 -2.66 6.34 -12.39
CA TYR A 236 -2.13 5.38 -13.35
C TYR A 236 -0.89 5.92 -14.05
N ASP A 237 -0.14 5.03 -14.71
CA ASP A 237 0.81 5.40 -15.74
C ASP A 237 0.10 6.06 -16.92
N ASN A 238 0.82 6.96 -17.60
CA ASN A 238 0.26 7.77 -18.71
C ASN A 238 0.29 6.97 -20.01
N VAL A 239 -0.68 6.06 -20.21
CA VAL A 239 -0.83 5.22 -21.40
C VAL A 239 -2.19 5.46 -22.06
N ASN A 240 -2.26 5.27 -23.38
CA ASN A 240 -3.48 5.55 -24.15
C ASN A 240 -4.62 4.61 -23.78
N GLU A 241 -4.33 3.36 -23.49
CA GLU A 241 -5.31 2.33 -23.11
C GLU A 241 -6.10 2.73 -21.86
N ILE A 242 -5.43 3.30 -20.87
CA ILE A 242 -6.09 3.79 -19.65
C ILE A 242 -6.90 5.06 -19.94
N LYS A 243 -6.38 5.98 -20.79
CA LYS A 243 -7.13 7.17 -21.20
C LYS A 243 -8.41 6.81 -21.95
N GLU A 244 -8.38 5.78 -22.78
CA GLU A 244 -9.57 5.27 -23.48
C GLU A 244 -10.60 4.69 -22.50
N ILE A 245 -10.16 3.83 -21.57
CA ILE A 245 -11.03 3.21 -20.56
C ILE A 245 -11.75 4.27 -19.72
N TYR A 246 -11.06 5.36 -19.36
CA TYR A 246 -11.58 6.42 -18.52
C TYR A 246 -11.94 7.70 -19.27
N SER A 247 -12.13 7.66 -20.61
CA SER A 247 -12.32 8.84 -21.49
C SER A 247 -13.49 9.76 -21.11
N LYS A 248 -14.49 9.23 -20.40
CA LYS A 248 -15.64 10.02 -19.91
C LYS A 248 -15.40 10.79 -18.61
N TYR A 249 -14.22 10.68 -18.02
CA TYR A 249 -13.84 11.31 -16.75
C TYR A 249 -12.79 12.41 -16.95
N GLN A 250 -12.57 13.22 -15.92
CA GLN A 250 -11.46 14.17 -15.94
C GLN A 250 -10.13 13.43 -15.83
N ILE A 251 -9.18 13.79 -16.71
CA ILE A 251 -7.83 13.24 -16.72
C ILE A 251 -6.84 14.40 -16.66
N ARG A 252 -5.97 14.41 -15.64
CA ARG A 252 -4.90 15.41 -15.47
C ARG A 252 -3.55 14.72 -15.40
N GLU A 253 -2.59 15.18 -16.20
CA GLU A 253 -1.20 14.71 -16.12
C GLU A 253 -0.46 15.40 -14.97
N PHE A 254 0.39 14.65 -14.27
CA PHE A 254 1.27 15.21 -13.24
C PHE A 254 2.62 14.49 -13.22
N ASP A 255 3.66 15.24 -12.80
CA ASP A 255 5.02 14.73 -12.73
C ASP A 255 5.27 14.02 -11.41
N ILE A 256 5.76 12.78 -11.45
CA ILE A 256 6.28 12.07 -10.28
C ILE A 256 7.77 11.86 -10.42
N ASN A 257 8.51 12.24 -9.38
CA ASN A 257 9.91 11.90 -9.23
C ASN A 257 10.06 10.55 -8.54
N TYR A 258 10.31 9.48 -9.31
CA TYR A 258 10.70 8.19 -8.76
C TYR A 258 12.15 8.22 -8.26
N SER A 259 12.35 7.73 -7.03
CA SER A 259 13.67 7.59 -6.38
C SER A 259 14.21 6.15 -6.45
N LEU A 260 13.82 5.37 -7.44
CA LEU A 260 14.42 4.06 -7.74
C LEU A 260 15.71 4.28 -8.54
N GLU A 261 16.73 3.48 -8.36
CA GLU A 261 18.12 3.46 -8.82
C GLU A 261 18.58 4.45 -9.93
N LYS A 262 17.66 4.95 -10.75
CA LYS A 262 17.88 6.09 -11.66
C LYS A 262 16.69 7.05 -11.51
N LYS A 263 16.98 8.32 -11.18
CA LYS A 263 15.97 9.40 -11.19
C LYS A 263 15.39 9.52 -12.62
N ARG A 264 14.22 8.94 -12.84
CA ARG A 264 13.43 9.17 -14.06
C ARG A 264 12.22 10.01 -13.68
N LYS A 265 12.01 11.10 -14.41
CA LYS A 265 10.72 11.79 -14.45
C LYS A 265 9.77 10.89 -15.23
N ALA A 266 8.75 10.37 -14.59
CA ALA A 266 7.66 9.70 -15.27
C ALA A 266 6.41 10.57 -15.10
N LYS A 267 5.63 10.69 -16.16
CA LYS A 267 4.31 11.30 -16.10
C LYS A 267 3.31 10.25 -15.66
N GLU A 268 2.54 10.56 -14.65
CA GLU A 268 1.36 9.79 -14.26
C GLU A 268 0.12 10.59 -14.58
N ILE A 269 -1.01 9.93 -14.61
CA ILE A 269 -2.32 10.56 -14.77
C ILE A 269 -3.13 10.40 -13.48
N LEU A 270 -3.82 11.45 -13.13
CA LEU A 270 -4.86 11.49 -12.11
C LEU A 270 -6.21 11.55 -12.80
N ILE A 271 -7.07 10.63 -12.48
CA ILE A 271 -8.41 10.52 -13.03
C ILE A 271 -9.42 10.73 -11.91
N SER A 272 -10.47 11.47 -12.15
CA SER A 272 -11.52 11.75 -11.18
C SER A 272 -12.90 11.85 -11.80
N LYS A 273 -13.93 11.86 -10.95
CA LYS A 273 -15.28 12.25 -11.37
C LYS A 273 -15.30 13.67 -11.93
N ASN A 274 -16.18 13.93 -12.90
CA ASN A 274 -16.27 15.24 -13.58
C ASN A 274 -16.68 16.40 -12.67
N ASN A 275 -17.35 16.11 -11.55
CA ASN A 275 -17.76 17.12 -10.59
C ASN A 275 -16.75 17.35 -9.43
N LEU A 276 -15.64 16.62 -9.42
CA LEU A 276 -14.59 16.76 -8.41
C LEU A 276 -13.50 17.70 -8.94
N LYS A 277 -13.27 18.81 -8.27
CA LYS A 277 -12.18 19.75 -8.61
C LYS A 277 -10.84 19.16 -8.17
N ILE A 278 -9.98 18.78 -9.13
CA ILE A 278 -8.64 18.22 -8.91
C ILE A 278 -7.53 19.17 -9.38
#